data_7ee47ec0a28a5904eb1167fda7cdf0a5
#
_entry.id   7ee47ec0a28a5904eb1167fda7cdf0a5
#
_cell.length_a   1.000
_cell.length_b   1.000
_cell.length_c   1.000
_cell.angle_alpha   90.00
_cell.angle_beta   90.00
_cell.angle_gamma   90.00
#
_symmetry.space_group_name_H-M   'P 1'
#
loop_
_entity.id
_entity.type
_entity.pdbx_description
1 polymer ?
#
loop_
_entity_poly.entity_id
_entity_poly.type
_entity_poly.pdbx_seq_one_letter_code
_entity_poly.pdbx_strand_id
1 'polypeptide(L)'
;MNDEEQKLARIHVRAETSKVRTSRTFLCRNGQYFERLREISKPKSADELIFTVDNEKELSKRTLLYHWHKMIELADIADRETRDLVPYSLRHFMITQRIMSGLTFRQIADMCGTSVAQIEKTYYHLNDEIRLTNAVADYRRRDDGTIEVL
;
A
#
# COMPACT_ATOMS: atom_id res chain seq x y z
N MET A 1 -22.71 -0.13 8.09
CA MET A 1 -21.44 -0.56 7.45
C MET A 1 -21.68 -1.99 7.01
N ASN A 2 -21.72 -2.26 5.71
CA ASN A 2 -21.93 -3.63 5.22
C ASN A 2 -20.73 -4.48 5.62
N ASP A 3 -20.97 -5.53 6.40
CA ASP A 3 -20.01 -6.61 6.72
C ASP A 3 -19.77 -7.50 5.48
N GLU A 4 -19.33 -6.89 4.39
CA GLU A 4 -18.69 -7.67 3.34
C GLU A 4 -17.36 -8.16 3.90
N GLU A 5 -17.25 -9.45 4.05
CA GLU A 5 -16.05 -10.16 4.53
C GLU A 5 -14.83 -9.64 3.75
N GLN A 6 -13.98 -8.84 4.42
CA GLN A 6 -12.86 -8.18 3.75
C GLN A 6 -11.82 -9.23 3.35
N LYS A 7 -11.78 -9.58 2.07
CA LYS A 7 -10.78 -10.50 1.54
C LYS A 7 -9.38 -9.89 1.64
N LEU A 8 -8.45 -10.68 2.18
CA LEU A 8 -7.04 -10.32 2.28
C LEU A 8 -6.22 -11.06 1.23
N ALA A 9 -5.27 -10.39 0.61
CA ALA A 9 -4.25 -11.03 -0.21
C ALA A 9 -2.95 -11.17 0.60
N ARG A 10 -2.32 -12.35 0.51
CA ARG A 10 -0.98 -12.59 1.05
C ARG A 10 0.03 -12.42 -0.08
N ILE A 11 0.86 -11.41 0.04
CA ILE A 11 1.89 -11.08 -0.95
C ILE A 11 3.24 -11.58 -0.43
N HIS A 12 3.88 -12.45 -1.22
CA HIS A 12 5.24 -12.92 -0.95
C HIS A 12 6.22 -12.25 -1.92
N VAL A 13 7.15 -11.48 -1.38
CA VAL A 13 8.25 -10.87 -2.14
C VAL A 13 9.47 -11.78 -1.99
N ARG A 14 9.93 -12.37 -3.09
CA ARG A 14 11.09 -13.25 -3.11
C ARG A 14 12.40 -12.46 -2.94
N ALA A 15 13.41 -13.08 -2.35
CA ALA A 15 14.72 -12.45 -2.12
C ALA A 15 15.37 -11.96 -3.43
N GLU A 16 15.24 -12.74 -4.50
CA GLU A 16 15.84 -12.47 -5.82
C GLU A 16 15.28 -11.18 -6.45
N THR A 17 13.98 -10.91 -6.22
CA THR A 17 13.29 -9.73 -6.75
C THR A 17 13.34 -8.54 -5.78
N SER A 18 13.78 -8.78 -4.55
CA SER A 18 13.88 -7.76 -3.51
C SER A 18 15.19 -6.97 -3.63
N LYS A 19 15.10 -5.62 -3.63
CA LYS A 19 16.29 -4.75 -3.65
C LYS A 19 17.25 -5.01 -2.49
N VAL A 20 16.71 -5.41 -1.34
CA VAL A 20 17.48 -5.71 -0.12
C VAL A 20 17.86 -7.19 0.00
N ARG A 21 17.62 -7.98 -1.05
CA ARG A 21 17.95 -9.42 -1.09
C ARG A 21 17.38 -10.25 0.07
N THR A 22 16.25 -9.80 0.65
CA THR A 22 15.56 -10.47 1.74
C THR A 22 14.12 -10.75 1.33
N SER A 23 13.68 -11.99 1.53
CA SER A 23 12.27 -12.35 1.31
C SER A 23 11.40 -11.79 2.43
N ARG A 24 10.17 -11.45 2.10
CA ARG A 24 9.17 -11.04 3.09
C ARG A 24 7.78 -11.39 2.64
N THR A 25 6.90 -11.54 3.60
CA THR A 25 5.47 -11.74 3.35
C THR A 25 4.68 -10.67 4.10
N PHE A 26 3.70 -10.08 3.44
CA PHE A 26 2.77 -9.15 4.09
C PHE A 26 1.35 -9.40 3.59
N LEU A 27 0.39 -8.92 4.37
CA LEU A 27 -1.03 -8.96 4.01
C LEU A 27 -1.46 -7.59 3.48
N CYS A 28 -2.26 -7.60 2.44
CA CYS A 28 -2.91 -6.38 1.96
C CYS A 28 -4.42 -6.58 1.83
N ARG A 29 -5.13 -5.47 1.93
CA ARG A 29 -6.59 -5.42 1.76
C ARG A 29 -6.97 -5.65 0.30
N ASN A 30 -8.28 -5.86 0.08
CA ASN A 30 -8.87 -5.91 -1.25
C ASN A 30 -8.34 -7.09 -2.09
N GLY A 31 -8.21 -8.26 -1.49
CA GLY A 31 -7.81 -9.50 -2.17
C GLY A 31 -8.69 -9.85 -3.36
N GLN A 32 -9.96 -9.40 -3.35
CA GLN A 32 -10.90 -9.57 -4.46
C GLN A 32 -10.41 -8.95 -5.79
N TYR A 33 -9.58 -7.93 -5.77
CA TYR A 33 -8.98 -7.39 -7.00
C TYR A 33 -8.00 -8.36 -7.64
N PHE A 34 -7.26 -9.13 -6.85
CA PHE A 34 -6.37 -10.18 -7.37
C PHE A 34 -7.17 -11.35 -7.92
N GLU A 35 -8.29 -11.72 -7.30
CA GLU A 35 -9.21 -12.72 -7.84
C GLU A 35 -9.75 -12.28 -9.21
N ARG A 36 -10.24 -11.04 -9.31
CA ARG A 36 -10.72 -10.47 -10.56
C ARG A 36 -9.64 -10.42 -11.65
N LEU A 37 -8.41 -10.02 -11.29
CA LEU A 37 -7.29 -10.05 -12.22
C LEU A 37 -7.01 -11.47 -12.73
N ARG A 38 -7.07 -12.46 -11.84
CA ARG A 38 -6.91 -13.87 -12.20
C ARG A 38 -8.01 -14.37 -13.13
N GLU A 39 -9.24 -13.96 -12.93
CA GLU A 39 -10.37 -14.26 -13.81
C GLU A 39 -10.17 -13.66 -15.23
N ILE A 40 -9.63 -12.45 -15.31
CA ILE A 40 -9.35 -11.75 -16.57
C ILE A 40 -8.15 -12.38 -17.27
N SER A 41 -7.03 -12.58 -16.57
CA SER A 41 -5.78 -13.10 -17.13
C SER A 41 -5.82 -14.61 -17.39
N LYS A 42 -6.73 -15.35 -16.71
CA LYS A 42 -6.92 -16.82 -16.88
C LYS A 42 -5.60 -17.58 -16.92
N PRO A 43 -4.73 -17.45 -15.91
CA PRO A 43 -3.46 -18.14 -15.91
C PRO A 43 -3.68 -19.66 -15.92
N LYS A 44 -2.90 -20.40 -16.72
CA LYS A 44 -2.98 -21.84 -16.86
C LYS A 44 -2.25 -22.56 -15.71
N SER A 45 -1.33 -21.88 -15.06
CA SER A 45 -0.56 -22.40 -13.93
C SER A 45 -0.40 -21.36 -12.82
N ALA A 46 0.08 -21.79 -11.64
CA ALA A 46 0.35 -20.90 -10.51
C ALA A 46 1.54 -19.97 -10.73
N ASP A 47 2.43 -20.30 -11.67
CA ASP A 47 3.66 -19.54 -11.94
C ASP A 47 3.51 -18.53 -13.07
N GLU A 48 2.35 -18.49 -13.72
CA GLU A 48 2.09 -17.50 -14.76
C GLU A 48 1.83 -16.11 -14.20
N LEU A 49 2.18 -15.12 -14.99
CA LEU A 49 2.04 -13.72 -14.63
C LEU A 49 0.55 -13.32 -14.55
N ILE A 50 0.18 -12.63 -13.47
CA ILE A 50 -1.16 -12.03 -13.31
C ILE A 50 -1.25 -10.69 -14.07
N PHE A 51 -0.17 -9.91 -14.05
CA PHE A 51 -0.08 -8.63 -14.74
C PHE A 51 0.56 -8.84 -16.11
N THR A 52 -0.25 -9.00 -17.13
CA THR A 52 0.21 -9.29 -18.49
C THR A 52 -0.46 -8.38 -19.51
N VAL A 53 0.12 -8.28 -20.69
CA VAL A 53 -0.55 -7.86 -21.90
C VAL A 53 -0.88 -9.15 -22.67
N ASP A 54 -2.11 -9.37 -23.07
CA ASP A 54 -2.52 -10.54 -23.88
C ASP A 54 -2.25 -11.94 -23.25
N ASN A 55 -2.06 -12.03 -21.94
CA ASN A 55 -1.76 -13.22 -21.15
C ASN A 55 -0.41 -13.90 -21.42
N GLU A 56 0.47 -13.32 -22.23
CA GLU A 56 1.74 -13.94 -22.61
C GLU A 56 2.95 -13.09 -22.24
N LYS A 57 2.81 -11.76 -22.29
CA LYS A 57 3.96 -10.84 -22.13
C LYS A 57 3.89 -10.05 -20.86
N GLU A 58 5.04 -9.84 -20.25
CA GLU A 58 5.20 -8.90 -19.15
C GLU A 58 4.78 -7.48 -19.55
N LEU A 59 4.20 -6.76 -18.59
CA LEU A 59 3.97 -5.33 -18.76
C LEU A 59 5.28 -4.58 -18.91
N SER A 60 5.49 -3.96 -20.06
CA SER A 60 6.64 -3.09 -20.25
C SER A 60 6.53 -1.83 -19.37
N LYS A 61 7.67 -1.23 -19.00
CA LYS A 61 7.68 0.05 -18.30
C LYS A 61 6.90 1.13 -19.07
N ARG A 62 7.00 1.14 -20.39
CA ARG A 62 6.26 2.09 -21.25
C ARG A 62 4.76 1.90 -21.11
N THR A 63 4.28 0.66 -21.19
CA THR A 63 2.85 0.33 -21.04
C THR A 63 2.35 0.74 -19.65
N LEU A 64 3.12 0.41 -18.59
CA LEU A 64 2.78 0.80 -17.23
C LEU A 64 2.65 2.32 -17.08
N LEU A 65 3.61 3.08 -17.59
CA LEU A 65 3.58 4.55 -17.51
C LEU A 65 2.45 5.16 -18.34
N TYR A 66 2.15 4.59 -19.52
CA TYR A 66 1.02 5.04 -20.33
C TYR A 66 -0.31 4.91 -19.54
N HIS A 67 -0.56 3.74 -18.96
CA HIS A 67 -1.77 3.54 -18.16
C HIS A 67 -1.77 4.35 -16.85
N TRP A 68 -0.60 4.55 -16.24
CA TRP A 68 -0.46 5.45 -15.10
C TRP A 68 -0.93 6.87 -15.44
N HIS A 69 -0.44 7.46 -16.53
CA HIS A 69 -0.84 8.81 -16.93
C HIS A 69 -2.34 8.89 -17.22
N LYS A 70 -2.89 7.88 -17.90
CA LYS A 70 -4.34 7.80 -18.14
C LYS A 70 -5.14 7.71 -16.84
N MET A 71 -4.70 6.94 -15.89
CA MET A 71 -5.33 6.83 -14.59
C MET A 71 -5.31 8.16 -13.82
N ILE A 72 -4.16 8.83 -13.79
CA ILE A 72 -4.01 10.15 -13.14
C ILE A 72 -4.89 11.21 -13.81
N GLU A 73 -5.01 11.17 -15.12
CA GLU A 73 -5.91 12.06 -15.88
C GLU A 73 -7.38 11.84 -15.48
N LEU A 74 -7.82 10.58 -15.44
CA LEU A 74 -9.19 10.21 -15.10
C LEU A 74 -9.53 10.42 -13.61
N ALA A 75 -8.52 10.39 -12.73
CA ALA A 75 -8.72 10.56 -11.29
C ALA A 75 -8.97 12.03 -10.87
N ASP A 76 -8.88 12.97 -11.80
CA ASP A 76 -9.11 14.41 -11.60
C ASP A 76 -8.43 14.97 -10.32
N ILE A 77 -7.15 14.62 -10.17
CA ILE A 77 -6.36 15.06 -9.01
C ILE A 77 -6.08 16.55 -9.12
N ALA A 78 -6.43 17.31 -8.09
CA ALA A 78 -6.14 18.73 -8.02
C ALA A 78 -4.62 19.01 -8.14
N ASP A 79 -4.28 20.08 -8.84
CA ASP A 79 -2.89 20.54 -9.04
C ASP A 79 -1.94 19.49 -9.63
N ARG A 80 -2.46 18.50 -10.36
CA ARG A 80 -1.67 17.42 -10.95
C ARG A 80 -0.50 17.89 -11.80
N GLU A 81 -0.68 19.03 -12.48
CA GLU A 81 0.32 19.61 -13.41
C GLU A 81 1.55 20.19 -12.69
N THR A 82 1.38 20.57 -11.43
CA THR A 82 2.46 21.08 -10.57
C THR A 82 3.10 19.99 -9.72
N ARG A 83 2.54 18.78 -9.73
CA ARG A 83 2.96 17.64 -8.91
C ARG A 83 3.62 16.57 -9.77
N ASP A 84 4.83 16.17 -9.40
CA ASP A 84 5.52 15.02 -10.04
C ASP A 84 4.91 13.69 -9.54
N LEU A 85 3.75 13.33 -10.11
CA LEU A 85 3.03 12.10 -9.75
C LEU A 85 3.55 10.92 -10.56
N VAL A 86 4.34 10.09 -9.93
CA VAL A 86 4.87 8.82 -10.49
C VAL A 86 4.26 7.61 -9.77
N PRO A 87 4.31 6.39 -10.34
CA PRO A 87 3.78 5.20 -9.65
C PRO A 87 4.31 5.01 -8.23
N TYR A 88 5.55 5.45 -7.96
CA TYR A 88 6.15 5.41 -6.64
C TYR A 88 5.47 6.35 -5.62
N SER A 89 4.75 7.36 -6.08
CA SER A 89 3.97 8.26 -5.22
C SER A 89 2.89 7.51 -4.42
N LEU A 90 2.37 6.40 -4.95
CA LEU A 90 1.44 5.53 -4.21
C LEU A 90 2.08 4.94 -2.95
N ARG A 91 3.38 4.65 -2.98
CA ARG A 91 4.11 4.17 -1.81
C ARG A 91 4.19 5.26 -0.74
N HIS A 92 4.51 6.49 -1.12
CA HIS A 92 4.54 7.62 -0.19
C HIS A 92 3.15 7.85 0.41
N PHE A 93 2.12 7.88 -0.41
CA PHE A 93 0.74 8.01 0.05
C PHE A 93 0.37 6.91 1.06
N MET A 94 0.64 5.65 0.74
CA MET A 94 0.33 4.53 1.63
C MET A 94 1.07 4.65 2.97
N ILE A 95 2.34 4.99 2.97
CA ILE A 95 3.13 5.15 4.19
C ILE A 95 2.56 6.29 5.05
N THR A 96 2.28 7.45 4.45
CA THR A 96 1.65 8.58 5.14
C THR A 96 0.33 8.17 5.79
N GLN A 97 -0.57 7.52 5.04
CA GLN A 97 -1.85 7.07 5.58
C GLN A 97 -1.68 6.07 6.74
N ARG A 98 -0.68 5.18 6.67
CA ARG A 98 -0.40 4.22 7.74
C ARG A 98 0.17 4.90 9.00
N ILE A 99 1.03 5.90 8.83
CA ILE A 99 1.52 6.71 9.95
C ILE A 99 0.35 7.44 10.62
N MET A 100 -0.48 8.13 9.83
CA MET A 100 -1.64 8.87 10.33
C MET A 100 -2.69 7.96 10.98
N SER A 101 -2.76 6.68 10.59
CA SER A 101 -3.64 5.69 11.23
C SER A 101 -3.05 5.06 12.50
N GLY A 102 -1.90 5.55 12.99
CA GLY A 102 -1.29 5.12 14.26
C GLY A 102 -0.42 3.88 14.18
N LEU A 103 -0.10 3.37 12.97
CA LEU A 103 0.88 2.28 12.87
C LEU A 103 2.28 2.77 13.24
N THR A 104 3.01 1.92 13.96
CA THR A 104 4.40 2.22 14.31
C THR A 104 5.32 2.19 13.07
N PHE A 105 6.37 2.97 13.09
CA PHE A 105 7.37 2.97 12.02
C PHE A 105 7.98 1.58 11.78
N ARG A 106 8.08 0.76 12.81
CA ARG A 106 8.52 -0.64 12.68
C ARG A 106 7.58 -1.47 11.84
N GLN A 107 6.28 -1.42 12.13
CA GLN A 107 5.26 -2.14 11.34
C GLN A 107 5.26 -1.71 9.87
N ILE A 108 5.40 -0.40 9.63
CA ILE A 108 5.44 0.16 8.29
C ILE A 108 6.71 -0.25 7.55
N ALA A 109 7.86 -0.22 8.23
CA ALA A 109 9.14 -0.64 7.67
C ALA A 109 9.12 -2.11 7.22
N ASP A 110 8.56 -2.99 8.05
CA ASP A 110 8.39 -4.41 7.73
C ASP A 110 7.47 -4.63 6.51
N MET A 111 6.33 -3.94 6.45
CA MET A 111 5.43 -4.00 5.30
C MET A 111 6.09 -3.52 4.01
N CYS A 112 6.84 -2.43 4.09
CA CYS A 112 7.47 -1.78 2.95
C CYS A 112 8.80 -2.40 2.54
N GLY A 113 9.41 -3.24 3.37
CA GLY A 113 10.74 -3.79 3.14
C GLY A 113 11.81 -2.69 3.12
N THR A 114 11.79 -1.84 4.13
CA THR A 114 12.77 -0.77 4.35
C THR A 114 13.20 -0.74 5.82
N SER A 115 14.11 0.14 6.18
CA SER A 115 14.49 0.32 7.58
C SER A 115 13.60 1.34 8.30
N VAL A 116 13.50 1.20 9.62
CA VAL A 116 12.83 2.19 10.48
C VAL A 116 13.48 3.56 10.31
N ALA A 117 14.81 3.61 10.29
CA ALA A 117 15.57 4.86 10.10
C ALA A 117 15.22 5.55 8.77
N GLN A 118 14.96 4.78 7.70
CA GLN A 118 14.55 5.37 6.41
C GLN A 118 13.13 5.95 6.49
N ILE A 119 12.20 5.29 7.19
CA ILE A 119 10.85 5.82 7.42
C ILE A 119 10.94 7.10 8.25
N GLU A 120 11.65 7.09 9.35
CA GLU A 120 11.86 8.25 10.21
C GLU A 120 12.45 9.43 9.45
N LYS A 121 13.54 9.21 8.72
CA LYS A 121 14.20 10.26 7.94
C LYS A 121 13.26 10.91 6.91
N THR A 122 12.43 10.11 6.25
CA THR A 122 11.57 10.60 5.15
C THR A 122 10.31 11.26 5.66
N TYR A 123 9.75 10.77 6.78
CA TYR A 123 8.43 11.16 7.26
C TYR A 123 8.46 11.85 8.63
N TYR A 124 9.63 12.31 9.07
CA TYR A 124 9.81 12.98 10.36
C TYR A 124 8.87 14.17 10.55
N HIS A 125 8.59 14.91 9.48
CA HIS A 125 7.69 16.07 9.49
C HIS A 125 6.25 15.74 9.90
N LEU A 126 5.80 14.48 9.77
CA LEU A 126 4.48 14.03 10.22
C LEU A 126 4.41 13.84 11.74
N ASN A 127 5.55 13.84 12.43
CA ASN A 127 5.56 13.63 13.89
C ASN A 127 4.82 14.73 14.66
N ASP A 128 4.83 15.97 14.17
CA ASP A 128 4.17 17.08 14.86
C ASP A 128 2.63 16.97 14.73
N GLU A 129 2.12 16.51 13.58
CA GLU A 129 0.70 16.22 13.42
C GLU A 129 0.27 15.04 14.31
N ILE A 130 1.10 14.01 14.39
CA ILE A 130 0.85 12.86 15.27
C ILE A 130 0.87 13.28 16.73
N ARG A 131 1.83 14.12 17.14
CA ARG A 131 1.91 14.65 18.52
C ARG A 131 0.67 15.45 18.87
N LEU A 132 0.21 16.30 17.95
CA LEU A 132 -1.02 17.07 18.15
C LEU A 132 -2.23 16.14 18.30
N THR A 133 -2.39 15.18 17.40
CA THR A 133 -3.47 14.18 17.46
C THR A 133 -3.43 13.41 18.77
N ASN A 134 -2.25 12.95 19.19
CA ASN A 134 -2.08 12.23 20.45
C ASN A 134 -2.35 13.10 21.69
N ALA A 135 -2.03 14.40 21.61
CA ALA A 135 -2.24 15.31 22.73
C ALA A 135 -3.71 15.63 22.98
N VAL A 136 -4.55 15.57 21.92
CA VAL A 136 -5.99 15.82 22.01
C VAL A 136 -6.84 14.53 22.02
N ALA A 137 -6.21 13.37 21.83
CA ALA A 137 -6.90 12.10 21.88
C ALA A 137 -7.41 11.81 23.30
N ASP A 138 -8.69 11.47 23.38
CA ASP A 138 -9.31 10.99 24.62
C ASP A 138 -9.52 9.48 24.55
N TYR A 139 -9.69 8.85 25.72
CA TYR A 139 -9.75 7.40 25.84
C TYR A 139 -10.95 7.00 26.69
N ARG A 140 -11.71 6.05 26.21
CA ARG A 140 -12.76 5.42 26.99
C ARG A 140 -12.47 3.93 27.16
N ARG A 141 -12.64 3.46 28.40
CA ARG A 141 -12.60 2.04 28.69
C ARG A 141 -13.97 1.42 28.45
N ARG A 142 -14.03 0.39 27.63
CA ARG A 142 -15.23 -0.40 27.40
C ARG A 142 -15.45 -1.40 28.54
N ASP A 143 -16.67 -1.94 28.67
CA ASP A 143 -17.03 -2.93 29.71
C ASP A 143 -16.22 -4.24 29.60
N ASP A 144 -15.74 -4.59 28.40
CA ASP A 144 -14.89 -5.73 28.13
C ASP A 144 -13.40 -5.51 28.53
N GLY A 145 -13.08 -4.31 29.04
CA GLY A 145 -11.74 -3.92 29.45
C GLY A 145 -10.86 -3.36 28.31
N THR A 146 -11.33 -3.34 27.08
CA THR A 146 -10.60 -2.73 25.95
C THR A 146 -10.64 -1.20 26.03
N ILE A 147 -9.63 -0.55 25.41
CA ILE A 147 -9.53 0.91 25.34
C ILE A 147 -9.90 1.36 23.94
N GLU A 148 -10.81 2.30 23.88
CA GLU A 148 -11.22 2.99 22.65
C GLU A 148 -10.66 4.40 22.67
N VAL A 149 -10.04 4.82 21.56
CA VAL A 149 -9.63 6.20 21.32
C VAL A 149 -10.84 6.94 20.71
N LEU A 150 -11.19 8.08 21.31
CA LEU A 150 -12.33 8.90 20.92
C LEU A 150 -11.97 9.98 19.90
#